data_db5ca51a5daf9d3fece7b631ea7ac161
#
_entry.id   db5ca51a5daf9d3fece7b631ea7ac161
#
_cell.length_a   1.000
_cell.length_b   1.000
_cell.length_c   1.000
_cell.angle_alpha   90.00
_cell.angle_beta   90.00
_cell.angle_gamma   90.00
#
_symmetry.space_group_name_H-M   'P 1'
#
loop_
_entity.id
_entity.type
_entity.pdbx_description
1 polymer ?
#
loop_
_entity_poly.entity_id
_entity_poly.type
_entity_poly.pdbx_seq_one_letter_code
_entity_poly.pdbx_strand_id
1 'polypeptide(L)'
;MFILIAILVPIYLIMSVVVYQRNLKILEGEIKQEAAYIKRAVDLSGTEYLAQLDDVDQGTRVTLIASTGDVLYDSRNDGSTMENHKTRAEVQQALKNGAGEKIRMSDTVSKELYYYAVLLDDGNVLRVSKSMDSLMWTSLNILPVVIGIGIIGLVLAWFLAKWQTNRLMEPVIHLDLENPLDNVVYEEMTPLLEAMDKQNKEKEAVANMRKEFSANVSHELKTPLTSISGYAEIMMNGLVRPEDIPRFSETIYKEARRLLTLIEDIIKISKLDDESVELEKEDVDLFELTREIVSRLSLTAAQRNIHMELTGESVKIHGIRQILDEMIYNITENAVKYNKENGNVTIWVGNTLEGPKVRVSDTGIGIPKEHQDRIFERFYRVDKSHSKERGGTGLGLSIVKHGAILHGAKVQVDSEYGKGTRMEIIFPEK
;
A
#
# COMPACT_ATOMS: atom_id res chain seq x y z
N MET A 1 0.97 19.85 16.23
CA MET A 1 0.64 20.43 17.56
C MET A 1 1.85 20.50 18.49
N PHE A 2 2.50 19.39 18.83
CA PHE A 2 3.68 19.39 19.71
C PHE A 2 4.82 20.32 19.27
N ILE A 3 5.15 20.36 17.98
CA ILE A 3 6.23 21.20 17.43
C ILE A 3 5.91 22.70 17.67
N LEU A 4 4.68 23.11 17.49
CA LEU A 4 4.26 24.51 17.63
C LEU A 4 4.33 24.97 19.11
N ILE A 5 3.92 24.11 20.04
CA ILE A 5 4.06 24.35 21.48
C ILE A 5 5.55 24.39 21.87
N ALA A 6 6.35 23.46 21.34
CA ALA A 6 7.80 23.40 21.59
C ALA A 6 8.55 24.64 21.08
N ILE A 7 8.00 25.39 20.14
CA ILE A 7 8.56 26.64 19.60
C ILE A 7 8.02 27.85 20.38
N LEU A 8 6.72 27.90 20.67
CA LEU A 8 6.10 29.05 21.31
C LEU A 8 6.54 29.25 22.78
N VAL A 9 6.70 28.15 23.52
CA VAL A 9 7.10 28.24 24.95
C VAL A 9 8.50 28.84 25.13
N PRO A 10 9.55 28.39 24.40
CA PRO A 10 10.87 29.04 24.50
C PRO A 10 10.86 30.49 24.01
N ILE A 11 10.12 30.80 22.95
CA ILE A 11 9.98 32.20 22.47
C ILE A 11 9.37 33.10 23.55
N TYR A 12 8.29 32.65 24.19
CA TYR A 12 7.68 33.38 25.30
C TYR A 12 8.66 33.60 26.45
N LEU A 13 9.39 32.55 26.86
CA LEU A 13 10.37 32.64 27.94
C LEU A 13 11.51 33.63 27.61
N ILE A 14 12.05 33.55 26.42
CA ILE A 14 13.11 34.46 25.93
C ILE A 14 12.56 35.91 25.92
N MET A 15 11.38 36.09 25.33
CA MET A 15 10.75 37.42 25.22
C MET A 15 10.43 38.01 26.61
N SER A 16 9.94 37.20 27.55
CA SER A 16 9.68 37.61 28.92
C SER A 16 10.96 38.08 29.64
N VAL A 17 12.06 37.36 29.49
CA VAL A 17 13.38 37.75 30.05
C VAL A 17 13.89 39.03 29.42
N VAL A 18 13.78 39.19 28.11
CA VAL A 18 14.22 40.40 27.41
C VAL A 18 13.41 41.63 27.81
N VAL A 19 12.08 41.49 27.91
CA VAL A 19 11.19 42.58 28.36
C VAL A 19 11.47 42.92 29.82
N TYR A 20 11.63 41.92 30.70
CA TYR A 20 12.00 42.15 32.10
C TYR A 20 13.32 42.92 32.23
N GLN A 21 14.36 42.49 31.53
CA GLN A 21 15.68 43.20 31.59
C GLN A 21 15.61 44.61 31.04
N ARG A 22 14.84 44.82 29.95
CA ARG A 22 14.65 46.14 29.37
C ARG A 22 13.92 47.08 30.37
N ASN A 23 12.82 46.61 30.94
CA ASN A 23 12.04 47.39 31.92
C ASN A 23 12.85 47.67 33.19
N LEU A 24 13.67 46.73 33.66
CA LEU A 24 14.58 46.92 34.77
C LEU A 24 15.58 48.06 34.48
N LYS A 25 16.20 48.09 33.31
CA LYS A 25 17.11 49.15 32.89
C LYS A 25 16.42 50.54 32.84
N ILE A 26 15.18 50.56 32.38
CA ILE A 26 14.37 51.81 32.36
C ILE A 26 14.15 52.26 33.79
N LEU A 27 13.69 51.38 34.70
CA LEU A 27 13.46 51.68 36.10
C LEU A 27 14.74 52.17 36.81
N GLU A 28 15.88 51.52 36.56
CA GLU A 28 17.20 51.95 37.05
C GLU A 28 17.53 53.37 36.60
N GLY A 29 17.31 53.66 35.30
CA GLY A 29 17.56 54.99 34.72
C GLY A 29 16.66 56.05 35.35
N GLU A 30 15.35 55.78 35.48
CA GLU A 30 14.39 56.70 36.11
C GLU A 30 14.77 57.01 37.54
N ILE A 31 15.07 56.00 38.37
CA ILE A 31 15.40 56.18 39.80
C ILE A 31 16.72 56.95 39.97
N LYS A 32 17.73 56.66 39.14
CA LYS A 32 19.01 57.39 39.14
C LYS A 32 18.83 58.85 38.77
N GLN A 33 18.02 59.14 37.78
CA GLN A 33 17.69 60.49 37.36
C GLN A 33 16.88 61.23 38.44
N GLU A 34 15.88 60.60 38.98
CA GLU A 34 15.07 61.13 40.07
C GLU A 34 15.92 61.41 41.30
N ALA A 35 16.76 60.47 41.75
CA ALA A 35 17.69 60.65 42.84
C ALA A 35 18.66 61.81 42.59
N ALA A 36 19.15 62.00 41.37
CA ALA A 36 20.02 63.11 40.98
C ALA A 36 19.31 64.47 41.06
N TYR A 37 18.03 64.54 40.65
CA TYR A 37 17.23 65.77 40.79
C TYR A 37 16.94 66.09 42.25
N ILE A 38 16.53 65.11 43.07
CA ILE A 38 16.27 65.31 44.46
C ILE A 38 17.54 65.68 45.21
N LYS A 39 18.69 65.00 44.93
CA LYS A 39 20.00 65.41 45.50
C LYS A 39 20.30 66.86 45.19
N ARG A 40 20.19 67.27 43.95
CA ARG A 40 20.48 68.68 43.57
C ARG A 40 19.57 69.71 44.27
N ALA A 41 18.30 69.33 44.42
CA ALA A 41 17.35 70.22 45.12
C ALA A 41 17.66 70.29 46.62
N VAL A 42 17.99 69.17 47.21
CA VAL A 42 18.36 69.15 48.70
C VAL A 42 19.68 69.86 48.95
N ASP A 43 20.69 69.69 48.12
CA ASP A 43 21.98 70.39 48.22
C ASP A 43 21.83 71.89 48.00
N LEU A 44 20.83 72.38 47.22
CA LEU A 44 20.57 73.82 47.04
C LEU A 44 19.62 74.43 48.05
N SER A 45 18.57 73.73 48.43
CA SER A 45 17.47 74.28 49.24
C SER A 45 17.38 73.73 50.68
N GLY A 46 18.27 72.83 51.03
CA GLY A 46 18.23 72.15 52.32
C GLY A 46 17.22 71.00 52.41
N THR A 47 17.21 70.28 53.52
CA THR A 47 16.37 69.09 53.73
C THR A 47 14.87 69.45 53.84
N GLU A 48 14.51 70.72 54.04
CA GLU A 48 13.10 71.16 54.03
C GLU A 48 12.37 70.91 52.72
N TYR A 49 13.13 70.84 51.62
CA TYR A 49 12.58 70.43 50.31
C TYR A 49 11.91 69.04 50.29
N LEU A 50 12.42 68.11 51.12
CA LEU A 50 11.90 66.76 51.18
C LEU A 50 10.44 66.70 51.70
N ALA A 51 10.08 67.54 52.61
CA ALA A 51 8.70 67.62 53.13
C ALA A 51 7.67 68.07 52.07
N GLN A 52 8.13 68.72 51.01
CA GLN A 52 7.27 69.14 49.85
C GLN A 52 7.08 68.09 48.83
N LEU A 53 7.87 66.95 48.85
CA LEU A 53 7.78 65.87 47.95
C LEU A 53 6.69 64.84 48.32
N ASP A 54 6.14 64.82 49.49
CA ASP A 54 5.15 63.85 49.98
C ASP A 54 3.88 63.80 49.13
N ASP A 55 3.52 64.87 48.40
CA ASP A 55 2.32 64.99 47.59
C ASP A 55 2.56 64.75 46.08
N VAL A 56 3.82 64.58 45.66
CA VAL A 56 4.16 64.65 44.19
C VAL A 56 4.29 63.33 43.48
N ASP A 57 4.76 62.26 44.14
CA ASP A 57 4.86 60.92 43.51
C ASP A 57 4.57 59.80 44.51
N GLN A 58 3.39 59.19 44.38
CA GLN A 58 3.00 58.02 45.18
C GLN A 58 3.78 56.71 44.79
N GLY A 59 4.52 56.72 43.73
CA GLY A 59 5.26 55.56 43.24
C GLY A 59 6.64 55.40 43.88
N THR A 60 7.29 56.49 44.14
CA THR A 60 8.67 56.56 44.64
C THR A 60 8.70 56.75 46.17
N ARG A 61 9.63 56.10 46.81
CA ARG A 61 9.88 56.32 48.27
C ARG A 61 11.25 56.96 48.42
N VAL A 62 11.28 58.05 49.08
CA VAL A 62 12.50 58.84 49.41
C VAL A 62 12.81 58.72 50.88
N THR A 63 14.07 58.42 51.22
CA THR A 63 14.53 58.30 52.63
C THR A 63 15.84 59.09 52.75
N LEU A 64 15.94 59.99 53.78
CA LEU A 64 17.19 60.63 54.12
C LEU A 64 17.78 59.94 55.33
N ILE A 65 19.05 59.57 55.26
CA ILE A 65 19.77 58.77 56.25
C ILE A 65 21.03 59.54 56.67
N ALA A 66 21.22 59.70 57.94
CA ALA A 66 22.43 60.29 58.46
C ALA A 66 23.66 59.45 58.24
N SER A 67 24.84 60.04 58.22
CA SER A 67 26.13 59.31 58.17
C SER A 67 26.31 58.23 59.24
N THR A 68 25.59 58.42 60.40
CA THR A 68 25.46 57.46 61.48
C THR A 68 24.56 56.23 61.12
N GLY A 69 23.74 56.39 60.14
CA GLY A 69 22.74 55.37 59.70
C GLY A 69 21.34 55.61 60.19
N ASP A 70 21.10 56.63 61.00
CA ASP A 70 19.79 56.97 61.52
C ASP A 70 18.93 57.63 60.44
N VAL A 71 17.64 57.27 60.36
CA VAL A 71 16.72 57.83 59.41
C VAL A 71 16.25 59.17 59.83
N LEU A 72 16.61 60.25 59.09
CA LEU A 72 16.22 61.58 59.30
C LEU A 72 14.84 61.96 58.75
N TYR A 73 14.53 61.36 57.58
CA TYR A 73 13.26 61.58 56.92
C TYR A 73 12.90 60.34 56.07
N ASP A 74 11.63 60.00 55.97
CA ASP A 74 11.11 58.98 55.02
C ASP A 74 9.73 59.40 54.51
N SER A 75 9.50 59.39 53.22
CA SER A 75 8.28 59.86 52.56
C SER A 75 7.02 59.02 52.86
N ARG A 76 7.17 57.83 53.47
CA ARG A 76 6.04 56.88 53.71
C ARG A 76 5.85 56.51 55.16
N ASN A 77 6.87 56.67 55.99
CA ASN A 77 6.84 56.25 57.35
C ASN A 77 7.49 57.32 58.29
N ASP A 78 7.13 57.34 59.56
CA ASP A 78 7.84 58.15 60.52
C ASP A 78 9.27 57.66 60.71
N GLY A 79 10.26 58.46 60.25
CA GLY A 79 11.68 58.14 60.32
C GLY A 79 12.16 57.80 61.73
N SER A 80 11.54 58.38 62.75
CA SER A 80 11.90 58.15 64.14
C SER A 80 11.61 56.74 64.67
N THR A 81 10.73 55.99 64.01
CA THR A 81 10.38 54.61 64.34
C THR A 81 11.17 53.56 63.57
N MET A 82 12.06 53.97 62.66
CA MET A 82 12.79 53.08 61.78
C MET A 82 14.12 52.61 62.38
N GLU A 83 14.49 51.36 62.10
CA GLU A 83 15.79 50.81 62.46
C GLU A 83 16.95 51.54 61.76
N ASN A 84 18.13 51.50 62.38
CA ASN A 84 19.32 52.09 61.78
C ASN A 84 19.71 51.41 60.48
N HIS A 85 19.88 52.20 59.43
CA HIS A 85 20.12 51.72 58.06
C HIS A 85 21.59 51.62 57.65
N LYS A 86 22.56 51.83 58.58
CA LYS A 86 24.01 51.79 58.27
C LYS A 86 24.51 50.48 57.68
N THR A 87 23.82 49.37 58.02
CA THR A 87 24.19 48.01 57.51
C THR A 87 23.59 47.68 56.12
N ARG A 88 22.75 48.58 55.64
CA ARG A 88 22.12 48.36 54.33
C ARG A 88 23.16 48.50 53.16
N ALA A 89 23.24 47.53 52.29
CA ALA A 89 24.29 47.46 51.26
C ALA A 89 24.34 48.70 50.36
N GLU A 90 23.19 49.19 49.92
CA GLU A 90 23.07 50.43 49.13
C GLU A 90 23.61 51.67 49.87
N VAL A 91 23.36 51.76 51.18
CA VAL A 91 23.83 52.88 52.06
C VAL A 91 25.34 52.78 52.25
N GLN A 92 25.86 51.59 52.55
CA GLN A 92 27.33 51.36 52.66
C GLN A 92 28.08 51.70 51.40
N GLN A 93 27.51 51.30 50.28
CA GLN A 93 28.11 51.62 48.97
C GLN A 93 28.11 53.11 48.68
N ALA A 94 26.97 53.81 49.01
CA ALA A 94 26.87 55.24 48.84
C ALA A 94 27.87 55.99 49.67
N LEU A 95 28.04 55.63 50.98
CA LEU A 95 29.01 56.24 51.89
C LEU A 95 30.49 56.03 51.46
N LYS A 96 30.77 54.87 50.74
CA LYS A 96 32.13 54.54 50.29
C LYS A 96 32.46 55.08 48.91
N ASN A 97 31.51 54.99 47.97
CA ASN A 97 31.74 55.20 46.55
C ASN A 97 30.93 56.40 46.00
N GLY A 98 30.19 57.13 46.87
CA GLY A 98 29.32 58.22 46.41
C GLY A 98 27.92 57.80 45.98
N ALA A 99 27.74 56.54 45.54
CA ALA A 99 26.45 55.96 45.18
C ALA A 99 26.45 54.45 45.41
N GLY A 100 25.27 53.87 45.62
CA GLY A 100 25.08 52.43 45.76
C GLY A 100 23.68 52.00 45.34
N GLU A 101 23.56 50.75 44.94
CA GLU A 101 22.28 50.21 44.49
C GLU A 101 22.10 48.75 44.95
N LYS A 102 20.84 48.35 45.20
CA LYS A 102 20.49 46.99 45.59
C LYS A 102 19.02 46.69 45.34
N ILE A 103 18.76 45.51 44.83
CA ILE A 103 17.43 44.93 44.76
C ILE A 103 17.25 44.01 45.99
N ARG A 104 16.18 44.17 46.72
CA ARG A 104 15.82 43.31 47.85
C ARG A 104 14.35 43.41 48.23
N MET A 105 13.87 42.37 48.94
CA MET A 105 12.55 42.42 49.57
C MET A 105 12.56 43.47 50.66
N SER A 106 11.54 44.30 50.67
CA SER A 106 11.35 45.30 51.70
C SER A 106 10.62 44.68 52.91
N ASP A 107 11.24 44.75 54.09
CA ASP A 107 10.65 44.25 55.33
C ASP A 107 9.41 45.08 55.72
N THR A 108 9.33 46.35 55.29
CA THR A 108 8.25 47.26 55.58
C THR A 108 7.04 47.13 54.62
N VAL A 109 7.24 46.80 53.38
CA VAL A 109 6.20 46.82 52.36
C VAL A 109 5.90 45.43 51.83
N SER A 110 6.69 44.43 52.22
CA SER A 110 6.61 43.03 51.73
C SER A 110 6.63 42.89 50.19
N LYS A 111 7.38 43.77 49.52
CA LYS A 111 7.54 43.84 48.09
C LYS A 111 9.02 43.91 47.71
N GLU A 112 9.34 43.41 46.53
CA GLU A 112 10.68 43.57 45.99
C GLU A 112 10.85 45.00 45.48
N LEU A 113 11.84 45.72 46.06
CA LEU A 113 12.14 47.11 45.71
C LEU A 113 13.55 47.20 45.12
N TYR A 114 13.70 48.09 44.15
CA TYR A 114 14.99 48.58 43.70
C TYR A 114 15.33 49.82 44.53
N TYR A 115 16.47 49.75 45.22
CA TYR A 115 17.01 50.83 46.06
C TYR A 115 18.20 51.45 45.37
N TYR A 116 18.22 52.78 45.25
CA TYR A 116 19.37 53.56 44.87
C TYR A 116 19.67 54.60 45.92
N ALA A 117 20.92 54.61 46.38
CA ALA A 117 21.38 55.57 47.45
C ALA A 117 22.49 56.45 46.88
N VAL A 118 22.47 57.74 47.19
CA VAL A 118 23.49 58.71 46.78
C VAL A 118 23.93 59.53 47.91
N LEU A 119 25.22 59.82 48.03
CA LEU A 119 25.83 60.65 49.04
C LEU A 119 25.54 62.11 48.75
N LEU A 120 25.03 62.88 49.74
CA LEU A 120 24.82 64.28 49.66
C LEU A 120 26.11 65.06 50.09
N ASP A 121 26.17 66.36 49.81
CA ASP A 121 27.33 67.17 50.11
C ASP A 121 27.54 67.44 51.62
N ASP A 122 26.46 67.27 52.42
CA ASP A 122 26.51 67.35 53.87
C ASP A 122 26.91 66.05 54.59
N GLY A 123 27.22 64.98 53.82
CA GLY A 123 27.60 63.67 54.32
C GLY A 123 26.47 62.72 54.64
N ASN A 124 25.23 63.14 54.45
CA ASN A 124 24.04 62.28 54.55
C ASN A 124 23.83 61.47 53.30
N VAL A 125 23.01 60.42 53.36
CA VAL A 125 22.69 59.55 52.20
C VAL A 125 21.22 59.72 51.83
N LEU A 126 20.96 60.14 50.64
CA LEU A 126 19.62 60.13 50.03
C LEU A 126 19.38 58.78 49.41
N ARG A 127 18.36 58.06 49.83
CA ARG A 127 17.94 56.77 49.20
C ARG A 127 16.60 56.94 48.56
N VAL A 128 16.52 56.54 47.31
CA VAL A 128 15.31 56.48 46.47
C VAL A 128 14.97 55.04 46.18
N SER A 129 13.71 54.64 46.27
CA SER A 129 13.29 53.29 46.00
C SER A 129 11.92 53.21 45.31
N LYS A 130 11.76 52.22 44.41
CA LYS A 130 10.55 51.98 43.68
C LYS A 130 10.21 50.47 43.62
N SER A 131 8.92 50.13 43.63
CA SER A 131 8.49 48.73 43.57
C SER A 131 8.72 48.11 42.21
N MET A 132 9.20 46.89 42.19
CA MET A 132 9.37 46.08 40.99
C MET A 132 8.11 45.32 40.55
N ASP A 133 7.01 45.38 41.33
CA ASP A 133 5.75 44.72 41.03
C ASP A 133 5.23 45.05 39.61
N SER A 134 5.41 46.30 39.17
CA SER A 134 4.99 46.75 37.85
C SER A 134 5.70 45.99 36.70
N LEU A 135 6.94 45.54 36.94
CA LEU A 135 7.71 44.80 35.94
C LEU A 135 7.16 43.39 35.72
N MET A 136 6.76 42.72 36.83
CA MET A 136 6.18 41.38 36.78
C MET A 136 4.78 41.40 36.14
N TRP A 137 3.93 42.37 36.47
CA TRP A 137 2.62 42.55 35.86
C TRP A 137 2.73 42.87 34.34
N THR A 138 3.70 43.68 33.95
CA THR A 138 3.92 44.01 32.52
C THR A 138 4.29 42.75 31.72
N SER A 139 5.14 41.88 32.27
CA SER A 139 5.51 40.60 31.64
C SER A 139 4.31 39.65 31.52
N LEU A 140 3.45 39.58 32.53
CA LEU A 140 2.23 38.76 32.52
C LEU A 140 1.18 39.27 31.53
N ASN A 141 1.09 40.57 31.31
CA ASN A 141 0.15 41.16 30.34
C ASN A 141 0.47 40.83 28.89
N ILE A 142 1.68 40.36 28.57
CA ILE A 142 2.06 39.89 27.23
C ILE A 142 1.54 38.47 26.97
N LEU A 143 1.33 37.65 27.99
CA LEU A 143 0.91 36.26 27.89
C LEU A 143 -0.38 36.07 27.08
N PRO A 144 -1.47 36.83 27.27
CA PRO A 144 -2.69 36.68 26.47
C PRO A 144 -2.46 36.93 24.98
N VAL A 145 -1.58 37.87 24.64
CA VAL A 145 -1.24 38.19 23.23
C VAL A 145 -0.51 37.03 22.60
N VAL A 146 0.47 36.43 23.28
CA VAL A 146 1.21 35.27 22.80
C VAL A 146 0.30 34.04 22.65
N ILE A 147 -0.60 33.81 23.60
CA ILE A 147 -1.61 32.75 23.52
C ILE A 147 -2.53 32.99 22.31
N GLY A 148 -3.01 34.21 22.11
CA GLY A 148 -3.85 34.57 20.95
C GLY A 148 -3.18 34.30 19.61
N ILE A 149 -1.92 34.72 19.46
CA ILE A 149 -1.12 34.43 18.26
C ILE A 149 -0.95 32.91 18.07
N GLY A 150 -0.69 32.19 19.16
CA GLY A 150 -0.56 30.73 19.15
C GLY A 150 -1.83 30.01 18.67
N ILE A 151 -2.99 30.44 19.16
CA ILE A 151 -4.29 29.88 18.75
C ILE A 151 -4.57 30.17 17.29
N ILE A 152 -4.33 31.40 16.82
CA ILE A 152 -4.50 31.77 15.42
C ILE A 152 -3.58 30.91 14.53
N GLY A 153 -2.31 30.74 14.93
CA GLY A 153 -1.36 29.90 14.21
C GLY A 153 -1.80 28.43 14.14
N LEU A 154 -2.36 27.87 15.21
CA LEU A 154 -2.90 26.52 15.23
C LEU A 154 -4.10 26.35 14.29
N VAL A 155 -5.04 27.29 14.31
CA VAL A 155 -6.22 27.29 13.42
C VAL A 155 -5.79 27.38 11.97
N LEU A 156 -4.84 28.27 11.65
CA LEU A 156 -4.31 28.41 10.30
C LEU A 156 -3.59 27.15 9.83
N ALA A 157 -2.74 26.57 10.69
CA ALA A 157 -2.03 25.33 10.40
C ALA A 157 -3.00 24.16 10.16
N TRP A 158 -4.06 24.04 10.97
CA TRP A 158 -5.11 23.05 10.79
C TRP A 158 -5.84 23.22 9.46
N PHE A 159 -6.20 24.45 9.11
CA PHE A 159 -6.88 24.76 7.86
C PHE A 159 -6.01 24.45 6.64
N LEU A 160 -4.74 24.86 6.68
CA LEU A 160 -3.77 24.58 5.61
C LEU A 160 -3.51 23.08 5.45
N ALA A 161 -3.32 22.36 6.58
CA ALA A 161 -3.14 20.91 6.55
C ALA A 161 -4.35 20.20 5.95
N LYS A 162 -5.57 20.56 6.35
CA LYS A 162 -6.81 20.01 5.81
C LYS A 162 -6.97 20.32 4.31
N TRP A 163 -6.71 21.54 3.91
CA TRP A 163 -6.77 21.95 2.51
C TRP A 163 -5.77 21.19 1.65
N GLN A 164 -4.53 21.07 2.11
CA GLN A 164 -3.48 20.33 1.41
C GLN A 164 -3.79 18.83 1.33
N THR A 165 -4.26 18.22 2.44
CA THR A 165 -4.66 16.82 2.46
C THR A 165 -5.79 16.54 1.47
N ASN A 166 -6.83 17.36 1.47
CA ASN A 166 -7.93 17.20 0.53
C ASN A 166 -7.45 17.29 -0.93
N ARG A 167 -6.63 18.30 -1.24
CA ARG A 167 -6.08 18.48 -2.60
C ARG A 167 -5.21 17.32 -3.07
N LEU A 168 -4.42 16.71 -2.16
CA LEU A 168 -3.57 15.57 -2.48
C LEU A 168 -4.37 14.25 -2.57
N MET A 169 -5.43 14.12 -1.77
CA MET A 169 -6.21 12.88 -1.74
C MET A 169 -7.32 12.82 -2.78
N GLU A 170 -7.79 13.96 -3.27
CA GLU A 170 -8.91 14.03 -4.23
C GLU A 170 -8.69 13.17 -5.49
N PRO A 171 -7.53 13.22 -6.18
CA PRO A 171 -7.27 12.36 -7.34
C PRO A 171 -7.22 10.87 -7.00
N VAL A 172 -6.84 10.54 -5.76
CA VAL A 172 -6.72 9.14 -5.30
C VAL A 172 -8.09 8.55 -4.90
N ILE A 173 -8.98 9.39 -4.33
CA ILE A 173 -10.32 8.95 -3.91
C ILE A 173 -11.23 8.68 -5.11
N HIS A 174 -11.03 9.40 -6.20
CA HIS A 174 -11.84 9.29 -7.42
C HIS A 174 -11.18 8.45 -8.51
N LEU A 175 -10.30 7.50 -8.14
CA LEU A 175 -9.70 6.56 -9.08
C LEU A 175 -10.78 5.69 -9.74
N ASP A 176 -10.78 5.69 -11.08
CA ASP A 176 -11.49 4.67 -11.86
C ASP A 176 -10.67 3.37 -11.83
N LEU A 177 -11.17 2.39 -11.08
CA LEU A 177 -10.52 1.08 -10.93
C LEU A 177 -10.79 0.15 -12.12
N GLU A 178 -11.78 0.45 -12.95
CA GLU A 178 -12.06 -0.32 -14.18
C GLU A 178 -11.09 0.08 -15.29
N ASN A 179 -10.76 1.37 -15.39
CA ASN A 179 -9.80 1.90 -16.36
C ASN A 179 -8.63 2.60 -15.64
N PRO A 180 -7.73 1.85 -14.99
CA PRO A 180 -6.72 2.43 -14.11
C PRO A 180 -5.77 3.42 -14.83
N LEU A 181 -5.43 3.15 -16.09
CA LEU A 181 -4.49 3.96 -16.87
C LEU A 181 -5.08 5.29 -17.37
N ASP A 182 -6.41 5.46 -17.37
CA ASP A 182 -7.07 6.71 -17.76
C ASP A 182 -7.07 7.75 -16.63
N ASN A 183 -6.66 7.37 -15.42
CA ASN A 183 -6.60 8.27 -14.29
C ASN A 183 -5.42 9.23 -14.37
N VAL A 184 -5.70 10.53 -14.16
CA VAL A 184 -4.67 11.56 -14.02
C VAL A 184 -4.26 11.67 -12.56
N VAL A 185 -3.23 10.97 -12.18
CA VAL A 185 -2.70 10.90 -10.80
C VAL A 185 -1.21 11.24 -10.76
N TYR A 186 -0.61 11.09 -9.57
CA TYR A 186 0.82 11.28 -9.37
C TYR A 186 1.65 10.23 -10.09
N GLU A 187 2.79 10.65 -10.63
CA GLU A 187 3.70 9.80 -11.43
C GLU A 187 4.16 8.55 -10.63
N GLU A 188 4.30 8.70 -9.31
CA GLU A 188 4.66 7.61 -8.40
C GLU A 188 3.61 6.49 -8.32
N MET A 189 2.38 6.76 -8.72
CA MET A 189 1.30 5.76 -8.74
C MET A 189 1.23 4.97 -10.04
N THR A 190 1.93 5.38 -11.09
CA THR A 190 1.91 4.71 -12.40
C THR A 190 2.18 3.20 -12.33
N PRO A 191 3.23 2.71 -11.59
CA PRO A 191 3.47 1.27 -11.50
C PRO A 191 2.32 0.50 -10.85
N LEU A 192 1.63 1.12 -9.88
CA LEU A 192 0.46 0.51 -9.24
C LEU A 192 -0.72 0.41 -10.22
N LEU A 193 -0.97 1.47 -10.99
CA LEU A 193 -2.06 1.49 -11.98
C LEU A 193 -1.80 0.50 -13.11
N GLU A 194 -0.56 0.37 -13.58
CA GLU A 194 -0.16 -0.65 -14.57
C GLU A 194 -0.37 -2.07 -14.04
N ALA A 195 -0.02 -2.33 -12.78
CA ALA A 195 -0.26 -3.62 -12.14
C ALA A 195 -1.76 -3.94 -12.01
N MET A 196 -2.57 -2.93 -11.67
CA MET A 196 -4.04 -3.07 -11.60
C MET A 196 -4.66 -3.30 -12.97
N ASP A 197 -4.25 -2.56 -14.00
CA ASP A 197 -4.71 -2.74 -15.37
C ASP A 197 -4.40 -4.16 -15.88
N LYS A 198 -3.17 -4.63 -15.64
CA LYS A 198 -2.78 -6.00 -15.96
C LYS A 198 -3.67 -7.02 -15.25
N GLN A 199 -3.91 -6.84 -13.96
CA GLN A 199 -4.77 -7.73 -13.18
C GLN A 199 -6.22 -7.72 -13.67
N ASN A 200 -6.76 -6.54 -14.03
CA ASN A 200 -8.11 -6.43 -14.59
C ASN A 200 -8.22 -7.16 -15.94
N LYS A 201 -7.25 -6.96 -16.83
CA LYS A 201 -7.19 -7.68 -18.13
C LYS A 201 -7.08 -9.19 -17.96
N GLU A 202 -6.28 -9.66 -17.00
CA GLU A 202 -6.19 -11.08 -16.68
C GLU A 202 -7.53 -11.63 -16.15
N LYS A 203 -8.19 -10.92 -15.25
CA LYS A 203 -9.53 -11.29 -14.73
C LYS A 203 -10.59 -11.31 -15.84
N GLU A 204 -10.57 -10.31 -16.70
CA GLU A 204 -11.51 -10.23 -17.82
C GLU A 204 -11.28 -11.36 -18.82
N ALA A 205 -10.03 -11.67 -19.14
CA ALA A 205 -9.68 -12.79 -20.00
C ALA A 205 -10.17 -14.14 -19.43
N VAL A 206 -9.99 -14.37 -18.12
CA VAL A 206 -10.49 -15.58 -17.43
C VAL A 206 -12.03 -15.61 -17.44
N ALA A 207 -12.70 -14.48 -17.16
CA ALA A 207 -14.16 -14.40 -17.19
C ALA A 207 -14.73 -14.68 -18.59
N ASN A 208 -14.10 -14.11 -19.62
CA ASN A 208 -14.48 -14.34 -21.02
C ASN A 208 -14.27 -15.80 -21.44
N MET A 209 -13.13 -16.40 -21.09
CA MET A 209 -12.90 -17.83 -21.32
C MET A 209 -13.95 -18.71 -20.65
N ARG A 210 -14.35 -18.40 -19.42
CA ARG A 210 -15.39 -19.15 -18.68
C ARG A 210 -16.77 -18.99 -19.33
N LYS A 211 -17.12 -17.79 -19.81
CA LYS A 211 -18.36 -17.52 -20.51
C LYS A 211 -18.42 -18.27 -21.84
N GLU A 212 -17.33 -18.22 -22.63
CA GLU A 212 -17.22 -18.93 -23.89
C GLU A 212 -17.27 -20.44 -23.70
N PHE A 213 -16.57 -20.98 -22.68
CA PHE A 213 -16.65 -22.39 -22.31
C PHE A 213 -18.09 -22.82 -22.02
N SER A 214 -18.82 -22.08 -21.18
CA SER A 214 -20.22 -22.39 -20.82
C SER A 214 -21.16 -22.37 -22.05
N ALA A 215 -20.94 -21.40 -22.94
CA ALA A 215 -21.72 -21.30 -24.19
C ALA A 215 -21.42 -22.50 -25.12
N ASN A 216 -20.16 -22.85 -25.28
CA ASN A 216 -19.73 -23.96 -26.14
C ASN A 216 -20.21 -25.31 -25.58
N VAL A 217 -20.10 -25.55 -24.25
CA VAL A 217 -20.67 -26.72 -23.58
C VAL A 217 -22.18 -26.85 -23.90
N SER A 218 -22.95 -25.78 -23.70
CA SER A 218 -24.38 -25.78 -23.95
C SER A 218 -24.71 -26.13 -25.39
N HIS A 219 -23.96 -25.57 -26.35
CA HIS A 219 -24.16 -25.82 -27.75
C HIS A 219 -23.80 -27.28 -28.17
N GLU A 220 -22.65 -27.79 -27.72
CA GLU A 220 -22.17 -29.12 -28.04
C GLU A 220 -23.00 -30.24 -27.35
N LEU A 221 -23.66 -29.98 -26.21
CA LEU A 221 -24.61 -30.87 -25.57
C LEU A 221 -25.97 -30.87 -26.30
N LYS A 222 -26.46 -29.69 -26.74
CA LYS A 222 -27.78 -29.55 -27.35
C LYS A 222 -27.89 -30.28 -28.67
N THR A 223 -26.84 -30.25 -29.47
CA THR A 223 -26.84 -30.86 -30.84
C THR A 223 -27.10 -32.36 -30.81
N PRO A 224 -26.33 -33.22 -30.11
CA PRO A 224 -26.58 -34.66 -30.05
C PRO A 224 -27.92 -34.96 -29.35
N LEU A 225 -28.30 -34.21 -28.33
CA LEU A 225 -29.55 -34.41 -27.61
C LEU A 225 -30.77 -34.16 -28.54
N THR A 226 -30.72 -33.11 -29.37
CA THR A 226 -31.75 -32.82 -30.36
C THR A 226 -31.84 -33.93 -31.40
N SER A 227 -30.71 -34.49 -31.89
CA SER A 227 -30.67 -35.60 -32.79
C SER A 227 -31.27 -36.86 -32.16
N ILE A 228 -30.90 -37.22 -30.94
CA ILE A 228 -31.45 -38.37 -30.22
C ILE A 228 -32.95 -38.23 -30.06
N SER A 229 -33.44 -37.06 -29.57
CA SER A 229 -34.85 -36.80 -29.39
C SER A 229 -35.63 -36.85 -30.72
N GLY A 230 -35.12 -36.26 -31.78
CA GLY A 230 -35.77 -36.25 -33.09
C GLY A 230 -35.89 -37.63 -33.69
N TYR A 231 -34.82 -38.43 -33.68
CA TYR A 231 -34.88 -39.83 -34.17
C TYR A 231 -35.82 -40.69 -33.33
N ALA A 232 -35.79 -40.55 -31.99
CA ALA A 232 -36.67 -41.26 -31.08
C ALA A 232 -38.17 -40.90 -31.31
N GLU A 233 -38.46 -39.59 -31.50
CA GLU A 233 -39.80 -39.11 -31.78
C GLU A 233 -40.38 -39.62 -33.09
N ILE A 234 -39.57 -39.62 -34.17
CA ILE A 234 -39.96 -40.15 -35.47
C ILE A 234 -40.26 -41.66 -35.37
N MET A 235 -39.43 -42.40 -34.61
CA MET A 235 -39.64 -43.84 -34.36
C MET A 235 -40.89 -44.08 -33.54
N MET A 236 -41.13 -43.33 -32.49
CA MET A 236 -42.30 -43.43 -31.60
C MET A 236 -43.61 -43.18 -32.33
N ASN A 237 -43.64 -42.23 -33.28
CA ASN A 237 -44.79 -41.91 -34.09
C ASN A 237 -45.03 -42.86 -35.26
N GLY A 238 -44.24 -43.93 -35.38
CA GLY A 238 -44.41 -44.91 -36.45
C GLY A 238 -44.07 -44.39 -37.87
N LEU A 239 -43.33 -43.31 -37.95
CA LEU A 239 -42.96 -42.65 -39.21
C LEU A 239 -41.70 -43.27 -39.88
N VAL A 240 -41.14 -44.32 -39.27
CA VAL A 240 -39.98 -45.04 -39.74
C VAL A 240 -40.39 -46.36 -40.33
N ARG A 241 -39.87 -46.68 -41.53
CA ARG A 241 -40.06 -48.02 -42.11
C ARG A 241 -39.33 -49.08 -41.29
N PRO A 242 -39.84 -50.29 -41.19
CA PRO A 242 -39.21 -51.35 -40.39
C PRO A 242 -37.73 -51.62 -40.74
N GLU A 243 -37.37 -51.47 -42.02
CA GLU A 243 -36.04 -51.62 -42.54
C GLU A 243 -35.06 -50.52 -42.09
N ASP A 244 -35.54 -49.33 -41.76
CA ASP A 244 -34.74 -48.18 -41.36
C ASP A 244 -34.56 -48.12 -39.81
N ILE A 245 -35.34 -48.89 -39.02
CA ILE A 245 -35.25 -48.92 -37.54
C ILE A 245 -33.82 -49.20 -37.04
N PRO A 246 -33.08 -50.17 -37.56
CA PRO A 246 -31.73 -50.42 -37.10
C PRO A 246 -30.81 -49.23 -37.30
N ARG A 247 -30.92 -48.53 -38.42
CA ARG A 247 -30.14 -47.35 -38.78
C ARG A 247 -30.41 -46.16 -37.82
N PHE A 248 -31.68 -45.93 -37.52
CA PHE A 248 -32.10 -44.89 -36.57
C PHE A 248 -31.60 -45.20 -35.14
N SER A 249 -31.75 -46.49 -34.71
CA SER A 249 -31.26 -46.96 -33.44
C SER A 249 -29.74 -46.82 -33.32
N GLU A 250 -29.00 -47.14 -34.37
CA GLU A 250 -27.56 -46.97 -34.44
C GLU A 250 -27.15 -45.50 -34.30
N THR A 251 -27.90 -44.59 -34.96
CA THR A 251 -27.64 -43.17 -34.90
C THR A 251 -27.88 -42.64 -33.49
N ILE A 252 -29.00 -43.04 -32.85
CA ILE A 252 -29.28 -42.69 -31.44
C ILE A 252 -28.15 -43.19 -30.52
N TYR A 253 -27.71 -44.45 -30.71
CA TYR A 253 -26.63 -45.01 -29.92
C TYR A 253 -25.31 -44.26 -30.09
N LYS A 254 -24.93 -43.92 -31.32
CA LYS A 254 -23.72 -43.15 -31.61
C LYS A 254 -23.75 -41.77 -30.98
N GLU A 255 -24.87 -41.04 -31.08
CA GLU A 255 -25.01 -39.72 -30.51
C GLU A 255 -25.03 -39.77 -28.96
N ALA A 256 -25.66 -40.79 -28.36
CA ALA A 256 -25.64 -41.00 -26.90
C ALA A 256 -24.21 -41.32 -26.41
N ARG A 257 -23.44 -42.15 -27.10
CA ARG A 257 -22.03 -42.45 -26.77
C ARG A 257 -21.16 -41.21 -26.86
N ARG A 258 -21.37 -40.40 -27.92
CA ARG A 258 -20.68 -39.12 -28.10
C ARG A 258 -20.99 -38.13 -26.95
N LEU A 259 -22.26 -38.05 -26.51
CA LEU A 259 -22.68 -37.22 -25.44
C LEU A 259 -22.03 -37.62 -24.10
N LEU A 260 -21.95 -38.93 -23.80
CA LEU A 260 -21.27 -39.46 -22.65
C LEU A 260 -19.78 -39.08 -22.62
N THR A 261 -19.07 -39.29 -23.73
CA THR A 261 -17.65 -38.90 -23.84
C THR A 261 -17.47 -37.39 -23.61
N LEU A 262 -18.35 -36.56 -24.15
CA LEU A 262 -18.31 -35.10 -23.95
C LEU A 262 -18.50 -34.72 -22.48
N ILE A 263 -19.45 -35.35 -21.78
CA ILE A 263 -19.69 -35.14 -20.35
C ILE A 263 -18.44 -35.56 -19.54
N GLU A 264 -17.85 -36.70 -19.84
CA GLU A 264 -16.64 -37.17 -19.18
C GLU A 264 -15.48 -36.19 -19.37
N ASP A 265 -15.26 -35.67 -20.58
CA ASP A 265 -14.24 -34.68 -20.89
C ASP A 265 -14.47 -33.35 -20.15
N ILE A 266 -15.73 -32.89 -20.05
CA ILE A 266 -16.10 -31.69 -19.28
C ILE A 266 -15.79 -31.89 -17.79
N ILE A 267 -16.14 -33.03 -17.22
CA ILE A 267 -15.84 -33.35 -15.81
C ILE A 267 -14.32 -33.37 -15.56
N LYS A 268 -13.53 -33.96 -16.49
CA LYS A 268 -12.07 -33.98 -16.43
C LYS A 268 -11.51 -32.54 -16.41
N ILE A 269 -11.93 -31.69 -17.35
CA ILE A 269 -11.48 -30.29 -17.39
C ILE A 269 -11.88 -29.55 -16.11
N SER A 270 -13.12 -29.72 -15.63
CA SER A 270 -13.58 -29.08 -14.41
C SER A 270 -12.76 -29.46 -13.18
N LYS A 271 -12.32 -30.73 -13.08
CA LYS A 271 -11.41 -31.19 -12.03
C LYS A 271 -10.00 -30.63 -12.13
N LEU A 272 -9.52 -30.42 -13.37
CA LEU A 272 -8.21 -29.81 -13.64
C LEU A 272 -8.20 -28.31 -13.37
N ASP A 273 -9.35 -27.63 -13.50
CA ASP A 273 -9.50 -26.19 -13.22
C ASP A 273 -9.67 -25.90 -11.72
N ASP A 274 -9.93 -26.91 -10.91
CA ASP A 274 -10.14 -26.78 -9.45
C ASP A 274 -8.80 -26.95 -8.70
N GLU A 275 -8.17 -25.83 -8.36
CA GLU A 275 -6.93 -25.78 -7.58
C GLU A 275 -7.08 -26.40 -6.15
N SER A 276 -8.31 -26.63 -5.69
CA SER A 276 -8.59 -27.20 -4.36
C SER A 276 -8.48 -28.73 -4.30
N VAL A 277 -8.42 -29.41 -5.44
CA VAL A 277 -8.27 -30.86 -5.51
C VAL A 277 -6.81 -31.25 -5.30
N GLU A 278 -6.46 -31.74 -4.12
CA GLU A 278 -5.15 -32.35 -3.86
C GLU A 278 -5.01 -33.62 -4.73
N LEU A 279 -4.30 -33.48 -5.84
CA LEU A 279 -3.95 -34.61 -6.69
C LEU A 279 -2.60 -35.16 -6.24
N GLU A 280 -2.60 -36.42 -5.78
CA GLU A 280 -1.39 -37.09 -5.32
C GLU A 280 -0.40 -37.28 -6.50
N LYS A 281 0.83 -36.82 -6.28
CA LYS A 281 1.94 -37.03 -7.21
C LYS A 281 2.70 -38.28 -6.79
N GLU A 282 3.05 -39.10 -7.77
CA GLU A 282 3.84 -40.32 -7.60
C GLU A 282 4.95 -40.40 -8.62
N ASP A 283 5.89 -41.33 -8.43
CA ASP A 283 6.95 -41.58 -9.42
C ASP A 283 6.37 -42.47 -10.53
N VAL A 284 6.18 -41.86 -11.70
CA VAL A 284 5.58 -42.52 -12.90
C VAL A 284 6.65 -42.81 -13.93
N ASP A 285 6.71 -44.06 -14.37
CA ASP A 285 7.52 -44.47 -15.54
C ASP A 285 6.76 -44.12 -16.82
N LEU A 286 7.27 -43.13 -17.57
CA LEU A 286 6.62 -42.65 -18.79
C LEU A 286 6.62 -43.70 -19.89
N PHE A 287 7.66 -44.56 -19.99
CA PHE A 287 7.72 -45.60 -21.00
C PHE A 287 6.68 -46.69 -20.74
N GLU A 288 6.57 -47.17 -19.50
CA GLU A 288 5.57 -48.15 -19.11
C GLU A 288 4.14 -47.61 -19.30
N LEU A 289 3.89 -46.37 -18.88
CA LEU A 289 2.59 -45.71 -19.07
C LEU A 289 2.25 -45.61 -20.57
N THR A 290 3.22 -45.19 -21.39
CA THR A 290 3.02 -45.10 -22.86
C THR A 290 2.78 -46.45 -23.48
N ARG A 291 3.43 -47.53 -23.00
CA ARG A 291 3.21 -48.91 -23.48
C ARG A 291 1.78 -49.39 -23.18
N GLU A 292 1.24 -49.08 -21.99
CA GLU A 292 -0.15 -49.35 -21.66
C GLU A 292 -1.12 -48.64 -22.61
N ILE A 293 -0.85 -47.36 -22.94
CA ILE A 293 -1.66 -46.54 -23.84
C ILE A 293 -1.62 -47.13 -25.29
N VAL A 294 -0.43 -47.49 -25.80
CA VAL A 294 -0.27 -48.10 -27.09
C VAL A 294 -1.05 -49.41 -27.17
N SER A 295 -1.01 -50.23 -26.10
CA SER A 295 -1.79 -51.47 -26.03
C SER A 295 -3.31 -51.22 -26.09
N ARG A 296 -3.81 -50.20 -25.43
CA ARG A 296 -5.24 -49.79 -25.45
C ARG A 296 -5.68 -49.32 -26.86
N LEU A 297 -4.81 -48.61 -27.58
CA LEU A 297 -5.11 -48.05 -28.91
C LEU A 297 -4.84 -49.03 -30.04
N SER A 298 -4.14 -50.15 -29.82
CA SER A 298 -3.72 -51.11 -30.82
C SER A 298 -4.86 -51.68 -31.69
N LEU A 299 -6.01 -51.98 -31.06
CA LEU A 299 -7.18 -52.48 -31.79
C LEU A 299 -7.77 -51.43 -32.73
N THR A 300 -7.88 -50.18 -32.25
CA THR A 300 -8.39 -49.04 -33.04
C THR A 300 -7.45 -48.73 -34.22
N ALA A 301 -6.14 -48.79 -33.99
CA ALA A 301 -5.14 -48.58 -35.02
C ALA A 301 -5.19 -49.72 -36.07
N ALA A 302 -5.30 -50.97 -35.65
CA ALA A 302 -5.42 -52.14 -36.54
C ALA A 302 -6.66 -52.08 -37.44
N GLN A 303 -7.81 -51.61 -36.93
CA GLN A 303 -9.04 -51.45 -37.73
C GLN A 303 -8.87 -50.44 -38.88
N ARG A 304 -7.85 -49.57 -38.82
CA ARG A 304 -7.54 -48.57 -39.84
C ARG A 304 -6.23 -48.88 -40.57
N ASN A 305 -5.64 -50.06 -40.36
CA ASN A 305 -4.36 -50.46 -40.88
C ASN A 305 -3.21 -49.51 -40.53
N ILE A 306 -3.24 -48.91 -39.33
CA ILE A 306 -2.21 -48.02 -38.89
C ILE A 306 -1.18 -48.83 -38.09
N HIS A 307 0.09 -48.70 -38.46
CA HIS A 307 1.20 -49.31 -37.75
C HIS A 307 1.64 -48.40 -36.59
N MET A 308 1.68 -48.95 -35.35
CA MET A 308 2.15 -48.25 -34.18
C MET A 308 3.45 -48.83 -33.66
N GLU A 309 4.45 -48.01 -33.43
CA GLU A 309 5.77 -48.40 -32.92
C GLU A 309 6.13 -47.56 -31.71
N LEU A 310 6.49 -48.23 -30.60
CA LEU A 310 7.01 -47.58 -29.38
C LEU A 310 8.50 -47.86 -29.24
N THR A 311 9.30 -46.80 -29.12
CA THR A 311 10.75 -46.86 -28.94
C THR A 311 11.19 -45.99 -27.80
N GLY A 312 12.43 -46.19 -27.31
CA GLY A 312 13.02 -45.35 -26.23
C GLY A 312 13.42 -46.13 -25.00
N GLU A 313 13.40 -45.47 -23.86
CA GLU A 313 13.88 -46.02 -22.58
C GLU A 313 12.96 -45.63 -21.43
N SER A 314 13.06 -46.37 -20.29
CA SER A 314 12.36 -46.09 -19.07
C SER A 314 12.86 -44.75 -18.46
N VAL A 315 11.95 -43.80 -18.28
CA VAL A 315 12.21 -42.50 -17.67
C VAL A 315 11.14 -42.23 -16.65
N LYS A 316 11.56 -41.94 -15.41
CA LYS A 316 10.65 -41.67 -14.30
C LYS A 316 10.53 -40.15 -14.02
N ILE A 317 9.32 -39.70 -13.89
CA ILE A 317 9.00 -38.33 -13.46
C ILE A 317 8.10 -38.37 -12.24
N HIS A 318 8.18 -37.35 -11.40
CA HIS A 318 7.27 -37.16 -10.27
C HIS A 318 6.04 -36.38 -10.74
N GLY A 319 4.89 -37.04 -10.84
CA GLY A 319 3.70 -36.43 -11.43
C GLY A 319 2.41 -37.18 -11.09
N ILE A 320 1.31 -36.65 -11.58
CA ILE A 320 -0.03 -37.22 -11.37
C ILE A 320 -0.30 -38.22 -12.48
N ARG A 321 -0.20 -39.53 -12.16
CA ARG A 321 -0.32 -40.62 -13.15
C ARG A 321 -1.55 -40.50 -14.03
N GLN A 322 -2.71 -40.17 -13.46
CA GLN A 322 -3.95 -40.08 -14.24
C GLN A 322 -3.90 -38.96 -15.28
N ILE A 323 -3.31 -37.79 -14.94
CA ILE A 323 -3.19 -36.66 -15.88
C ILE A 323 -2.15 -36.97 -16.95
N LEU A 324 -1.04 -37.60 -16.59
CA LEU A 324 -0.03 -38.06 -17.53
C LEU A 324 -0.60 -39.07 -18.54
N ASP A 325 -1.41 -40.01 -18.07
CA ASP A 325 -2.14 -40.95 -18.91
C ASP A 325 -3.03 -40.23 -19.92
N GLU A 326 -3.85 -39.30 -19.45
CA GLU A 326 -4.74 -38.49 -20.30
C GLU A 326 -3.96 -37.65 -21.34
N MET A 327 -2.84 -37.06 -20.95
CA MET A 327 -2.01 -36.27 -21.89
C MET A 327 -1.46 -37.13 -23.00
N ILE A 328 -0.81 -38.26 -22.68
CA ILE A 328 -0.17 -39.14 -23.65
C ILE A 328 -1.24 -39.84 -24.49
N TYR A 329 -2.34 -40.27 -23.86
CA TYR A 329 -3.48 -40.87 -24.55
C TYR A 329 -4.05 -39.93 -25.64
N ASN A 330 -4.36 -38.68 -25.27
CA ASN A 330 -4.98 -37.72 -26.20
C ASN A 330 -4.09 -37.41 -27.42
N ILE A 331 -2.77 -37.25 -27.25
CA ILE A 331 -1.89 -37.00 -28.40
C ILE A 331 -1.73 -38.26 -29.26
N THR A 332 -1.69 -39.44 -28.64
CA THR A 332 -1.55 -40.73 -29.34
C THR A 332 -2.85 -41.08 -30.06
N GLU A 333 -4.01 -40.90 -29.42
CA GLU A 333 -5.32 -41.10 -30.04
C GLU A 333 -5.50 -40.20 -31.26
N ASN A 334 -5.14 -38.91 -31.14
CA ASN A 334 -5.19 -37.99 -32.28
C ASN A 334 -4.29 -38.44 -33.43
N ALA A 335 -3.09 -38.92 -33.15
CA ALA A 335 -2.18 -39.47 -34.17
C ALA A 335 -2.77 -40.67 -34.91
N VAL A 336 -3.53 -41.54 -34.25
CA VAL A 336 -4.28 -42.63 -34.86
C VAL A 336 -5.50 -42.12 -35.61
N LYS A 337 -6.29 -41.24 -35.03
CA LYS A 337 -7.56 -40.76 -35.52
C LYS A 337 -7.45 -39.92 -36.80
N TYR A 338 -6.45 -39.06 -36.85
CA TYR A 338 -6.21 -38.15 -38.00
C TYR A 338 -5.15 -38.69 -38.97
N ASN A 339 -4.78 -39.95 -38.83
CA ASN A 339 -3.89 -40.61 -39.78
C ASN A 339 -4.57 -40.95 -41.11
N LYS A 340 -3.76 -41.24 -42.09
CA LYS A 340 -4.16 -41.84 -43.35
C LYS A 340 -4.29 -43.37 -43.20
N GLU A 341 -5.07 -44.00 -44.07
CA GLU A 341 -5.06 -45.46 -44.16
C GLU A 341 -3.65 -45.99 -44.49
N ASN A 342 -3.26 -47.08 -43.85
CA ASN A 342 -1.90 -47.64 -43.93
C ASN A 342 -0.79 -46.67 -43.48
N GLY A 343 -1.11 -45.72 -42.60
CA GLY A 343 -0.16 -44.77 -42.02
C GLY A 343 0.60 -45.33 -40.82
N ASN A 344 1.57 -44.56 -40.35
CA ASN A 344 2.41 -44.91 -39.20
C ASN A 344 2.22 -43.92 -38.06
N VAL A 345 2.33 -44.44 -36.83
CA VAL A 345 2.44 -43.64 -35.59
C VAL A 345 3.68 -44.12 -34.83
N THR A 346 4.67 -43.28 -34.72
CA THR A 346 5.89 -43.58 -33.95
C THR A 346 5.86 -42.82 -32.64
N ILE A 347 5.99 -43.55 -31.54
CA ILE A 347 6.04 -42.96 -30.18
C ILE A 347 7.45 -43.18 -29.64
N TRP A 348 8.05 -42.15 -29.10
CA TRP A 348 9.37 -42.21 -28.49
C TRP A 348 9.33 -41.63 -27.08
N VAL A 349 9.95 -42.29 -26.10
CA VAL A 349 10.10 -41.86 -24.72
C VAL A 349 11.57 -41.93 -24.33
N GLY A 350 12.10 -40.89 -23.72
CA GLY A 350 13.49 -40.87 -23.27
C GLY A 350 13.90 -39.54 -22.64
N ASN A 351 15.14 -39.46 -22.20
CA ASN A 351 15.76 -38.24 -21.73
C ASN A 351 16.40 -37.47 -22.88
N THR A 352 16.28 -36.12 -22.80
CA THR A 352 16.97 -35.19 -23.71
C THR A 352 17.69 -34.13 -22.89
N LEU A 353 18.48 -33.26 -23.54
CA LEU A 353 19.08 -32.11 -22.89
C LEU A 353 18.08 -31.11 -22.31
N GLU A 354 16.83 -31.19 -22.74
CA GLU A 354 15.74 -30.32 -22.25
C GLU A 354 14.93 -30.99 -21.13
N GLY A 355 15.23 -32.24 -20.77
CA GLY A 355 14.55 -33.06 -19.79
C GLY A 355 13.84 -34.29 -20.35
N PRO A 356 13.11 -35.04 -19.51
CA PRO A 356 12.27 -36.17 -19.92
C PRO A 356 11.27 -35.76 -21.02
N LYS A 357 11.13 -36.59 -22.06
CA LYS A 357 10.31 -36.25 -23.23
C LYS A 357 9.48 -37.43 -23.70
N VAL A 358 8.24 -37.16 -24.05
CA VAL A 358 7.37 -38.06 -24.84
C VAL A 358 7.13 -37.38 -26.18
N ARG A 359 7.39 -38.10 -27.29
CA ARG A 359 7.18 -37.64 -28.65
C ARG A 359 6.24 -38.60 -29.38
N VAL A 360 5.21 -38.07 -30.00
CA VAL A 360 4.31 -38.82 -30.89
C VAL A 360 4.38 -38.20 -32.26
N SER A 361 4.68 -39.00 -33.27
CA SER A 361 4.78 -38.57 -34.67
C SER A 361 3.86 -39.45 -35.52
N ASP A 362 3.06 -38.82 -36.38
CA ASP A 362 2.16 -39.50 -37.31
C ASP A 362 2.44 -39.09 -38.78
N THR A 363 1.97 -39.91 -39.69
CA THR A 363 2.01 -39.64 -41.14
C THR A 363 0.65 -39.16 -41.68
N GLY A 364 -0.17 -38.62 -40.83
CA GLY A 364 -1.57 -38.26 -41.12
C GLY A 364 -1.76 -37.03 -41.99
N ILE A 365 -2.91 -36.41 -41.83
CA ILE A 365 -3.32 -35.24 -42.63
C ILE A 365 -2.55 -33.96 -42.31
N GLY A 366 -1.88 -33.90 -41.15
CA GLY A 366 -1.20 -32.72 -40.69
C GLY A 366 -2.17 -31.58 -40.29
N ILE A 367 -1.59 -30.47 -39.77
CA ILE A 367 -2.32 -29.30 -39.27
C ILE A 367 -1.85 -28.05 -40.03
N PRO A 368 -2.74 -27.31 -40.73
CA PRO A 368 -2.38 -26.05 -41.37
C PRO A 368 -1.79 -25.05 -40.35
N LYS A 369 -0.83 -24.25 -40.80
CA LYS A 369 -0.03 -23.38 -39.92
C LYS A 369 -0.89 -22.37 -39.14
N GLU A 370 -1.94 -21.84 -39.76
CA GLU A 370 -2.88 -20.88 -39.15
C GLU A 370 -3.71 -21.47 -38.01
N HIS A 371 -3.73 -22.79 -37.83
CA HIS A 371 -4.48 -23.47 -36.79
C HIS A 371 -3.60 -23.98 -35.65
N GLN A 372 -2.27 -24.09 -35.84
CA GLN A 372 -1.37 -24.74 -34.86
C GLN A 372 -1.35 -24.11 -33.50
N ASP A 373 -1.48 -22.79 -33.41
CA ASP A 373 -1.54 -22.09 -32.11
C ASP A 373 -2.91 -22.30 -31.41
N ARG A 374 -3.96 -22.56 -32.17
CA ARG A 374 -5.33 -22.64 -31.70
C ARG A 374 -5.82 -24.03 -31.34
N ILE A 375 -5.12 -25.08 -31.79
CA ILE A 375 -5.54 -26.50 -31.55
C ILE A 375 -5.64 -26.85 -30.05
N PHE A 376 -5.01 -26.05 -29.17
CA PHE A 376 -5.06 -26.20 -27.71
C PHE A 376 -6.20 -25.39 -27.03
N GLU A 377 -6.97 -24.62 -27.84
CA GLU A 377 -8.17 -23.93 -27.33
C GLU A 377 -9.29 -24.96 -27.08
N ARG A 378 -10.11 -24.75 -26.06
CA ARG A 378 -11.23 -25.64 -25.75
C ARG A 378 -12.29 -25.61 -26.85
N PHE A 379 -12.78 -26.77 -27.25
CA PHE A 379 -13.75 -26.97 -28.35
C PHE A 379 -13.25 -26.55 -29.74
N TYR A 380 -11.97 -26.21 -29.86
CA TYR A 380 -11.41 -25.85 -31.17
C TYR A 380 -11.24 -27.07 -32.07
N ARG A 381 -11.59 -26.90 -33.35
CA ARG A 381 -11.49 -27.93 -34.40
C ARG A 381 -11.16 -27.27 -35.72
N VAL A 382 -10.17 -27.77 -36.42
CA VAL A 382 -9.73 -27.26 -37.73
C VAL A 382 -10.87 -27.31 -38.76
N ASP A 383 -11.66 -28.38 -38.76
CA ASP A 383 -12.79 -28.56 -39.64
C ASP A 383 -14.03 -29.06 -38.87
N LYS A 384 -15.08 -28.24 -38.79
CA LYS A 384 -16.33 -28.58 -38.09
C LYS A 384 -17.21 -29.56 -38.87
N SER A 385 -17.07 -29.65 -40.21
CA SER A 385 -17.95 -30.44 -41.06
C SER A 385 -17.53 -31.92 -41.16
N HIS A 386 -16.29 -32.21 -41.46
CA HIS A 386 -15.76 -33.57 -41.57
C HIS A 386 -15.43 -34.22 -40.22
N SER A 387 -15.29 -33.41 -39.16
CA SER A 387 -14.98 -33.91 -37.83
C SER A 387 -16.19 -34.53 -37.11
N LYS A 388 -17.43 -34.31 -37.58
CA LYS A 388 -18.63 -35.02 -37.06
C LYS A 388 -18.55 -36.51 -37.35
N GLU A 389 -18.05 -36.92 -38.50
CA GLU A 389 -17.88 -38.35 -38.88
C GLU A 389 -16.75 -39.04 -38.11
N ARG A 390 -15.69 -38.29 -37.79
CA ARG A 390 -14.51 -38.84 -37.09
C ARG A 390 -14.62 -38.75 -35.57
N GLY A 391 -15.66 -38.15 -35.01
CA GLY A 391 -15.97 -38.07 -33.56
C GLY A 391 -14.86 -37.41 -32.77
N GLY A 392 -15.05 -36.23 -32.22
CA GLY A 392 -14.13 -35.55 -31.32
C GLY A 392 -14.79 -34.41 -30.62
N THR A 393 -14.47 -34.24 -29.34
CA THR A 393 -15.03 -33.19 -28.48
C THR A 393 -14.37 -31.84 -28.67
N GLY A 394 -13.12 -31.82 -29.18
CA GLY A 394 -12.28 -30.63 -29.24
C GLY A 394 -11.70 -30.26 -27.87
N LEU A 395 -11.80 -31.17 -26.89
CA LEU A 395 -11.30 -30.96 -25.52
C LEU A 395 -9.98 -31.68 -25.25
N GLY A 396 -9.64 -32.73 -26.02
CA GLY A 396 -8.47 -33.58 -25.74
C GLY A 396 -7.14 -32.80 -25.69
N LEU A 397 -6.86 -31.91 -26.66
CA LEU A 397 -5.61 -31.14 -26.66
C LEU A 397 -5.61 -30.02 -25.61
N SER A 398 -6.76 -29.51 -25.24
CA SER A 398 -6.85 -28.57 -24.09
C SER A 398 -6.54 -29.26 -22.75
N ILE A 399 -6.90 -30.55 -22.61
CA ILE A 399 -6.49 -31.40 -21.46
C ILE A 399 -4.96 -31.55 -21.46
N VAL A 400 -4.34 -31.82 -22.63
CA VAL A 400 -2.87 -31.90 -22.73
C VAL A 400 -2.20 -30.62 -22.29
N LYS A 401 -2.67 -29.47 -22.75
CA LYS A 401 -2.12 -28.17 -22.37
C LYS A 401 -2.24 -27.91 -20.87
N HIS A 402 -3.40 -28.19 -20.28
CA HIS A 402 -3.65 -27.99 -18.86
C HIS A 402 -2.82 -28.93 -17.98
N GLY A 403 -2.75 -30.21 -18.38
CA GLY A 403 -1.89 -31.20 -17.72
C GLY A 403 -0.41 -30.83 -17.79
N ALA A 404 0.03 -30.24 -18.90
CA ALA A 404 1.40 -29.74 -19.05
C ALA A 404 1.68 -28.58 -18.08
N ILE A 405 0.76 -27.64 -17.93
CA ILE A 405 0.89 -26.53 -16.97
C ILE A 405 1.03 -27.08 -15.54
N LEU A 406 0.21 -28.06 -15.12
CA LEU A 406 0.25 -28.67 -13.79
C LEU A 406 1.57 -29.40 -13.49
N HIS A 407 2.25 -29.90 -14.53
CA HIS A 407 3.53 -30.59 -14.41
C HIS A 407 4.75 -29.70 -14.75
N GLY A 408 4.54 -28.39 -15.04
CA GLY A 408 5.61 -27.51 -15.50
C GLY A 408 6.21 -27.93 -16.84
N ALA A 409 5.49 -28.77 -17.60
CA ALA A 409 5.94 -29.30 -18.89
C ALA A 409 5.64 -28.33 -20.03
N LYS A 410 6.40 -28.45 -21.12
CA LYS A 410 6.18 -27.74 -22.39
C LYS A 410 5.56 -28.68 -23.40
N VAL A 411 4.59 -28.18 -24.18
CA VAL A 411 4.03 -28.92 -25.34
C VAL A 411 4.47 -28.20 -26.60
N GLN A 412 5.02 -28.97 -27.55
CA GLN A 412 5.45 -28.46 -28.83
C GLN A 412 4.72 -29.22 -29.94
N VAL A 413 4.35 -28.50 -31.01
CA VAL A 413 3.76 -29.06 -32.22
C VAL A 413 4.57 -28.65 -33.43
N ASP A 414 4.92 -29.63 -34.25
CA ASP A 414 5.54 -29.44 -35.56
C ASP A 414 4.71 -30.22 -36.56
N SER A 415 4.06 -29.52 -37.48
CA SER A 415 3.11 -30.15 -38.41
C SER A 415 3.14 -29.50 -39.79
N GLU A 416 3.05 -30.32 -40.82
CA GLU A 416 2.89 -29.84 -42.17
C GLU A 416 1.66 -30.52 -42.80
N TYR A 417 0.75 -29.66 -43.29
CA TYR A 417 -0.47 -30.15 -43.92
C TYR A 417 -0.16 -31.12 -45.09
N GLY A 418 -0.77 -32.31 -45.06
CA GLY A 418 -0.53 -33.39 -46.01
C GLY A 418 0.61 -34.34 -45.67
N LYS A 419 1.49 -34.02 -44.70
CA LYS A 419 2.67 -34.87 -44.35
C LYS A 419 2.55 -35.57 -43.01
N GLY A 420 1.88 -34.95 -42.03
CA GLY A 420 1.69 -35.50 -40.71
C GLY A 420 1.99 -34.50 -39.61
N THR A 421 1.97 -34.98 -38.34
CA THR A 421 2.17 -34.16 -37.15
C THR A 421 3.15 -34.81 -36.19
N ARG A 422 3.99 -34.00 -35.55
CA ARG A 422 4.84 -34.37 -34.43
C ARG A 422 4.42 -33.54 -33.24
N MET A 423 4.03 -34.20 -32.15
CA MET A 423 3.75 -33.56 -30.85
C MET A 423 4.76 -34.04 -29.81
N GLU A 424 5.30 -33.11 -29.03
CA GLU A 424 6.26 -33.39 -27.99
C GLU A 424 5.77 -32.81 -26.65
N ILE A 425 5.87 -33.61 -25.58
CA ILE A 425 5.67 -33.16 -24.18
C ILE A 425 7.04 -33.27 -23.53
N ILE A 426 7.56 -32.15 -23.05
CA ILE A 426 8.89 -32.02 -22.45
C ILE A 426 8.69 -31.64 -20.98
N PHE A 427 9.10 -32.52 -20.10
CA PHE A 427 8.99 -32.32 -18.65
C PHE A 427 10.25 -31.62 -18.11
N PRO A 428 10.16 -30.85 -17.02
CA PRO A 428 11.34 -30.22 -16.42
C PRO A 428 12.29 -31.32 -15.88
N GLU A 429 13.60 -31.05 -15.95
CA GLU A 429 14.58 -31.81 -15.16
C GLU A 429 14.30 -31.61 -13.66
N LYS A 430 14.52 -32.69 -12.88
CA LYS A 430 14.33 -32.65 -11.40
C LYS A 430 15.30 -31.69 -10.75
#